data_843d4f8dda4e44bb5f9969a6048a61f0
#
_entry.id   843d4f8dda4e44bb5f9969a6048a61f0
#
_cell.length_a   1.000
_cell.length_b   1.000
_cell.length_c   1.000
_cell.angle_alpha   90.00
_cell.angle_beta   90.00
_cell.angle_gamma   90.00
#
_symmetry.space_group_name_H-M   'P 1'
#
loop_
_entity.id
_entity.type
_entity.pdbx_description
1 polymer ?
#
loop_
_entity_poly.entity_id
_entity_poly.type
_entity_poly.pdbx_seq_one_letter_code
_entity_poly.pdbx_strand_id
1 'polypeptide(L)'
;AGSDDRHLELMSEANVRKANEFHKSFPQYTVTPLQKLSALASYLGVKNIYCKDESYRFGLNAFKVLGGSYAMGRYIAKEVGKDISELPYAVLSSDKLREEFGQATFFTATDGNHGRGVAWAARRLGQKAVVRMPKGTTKTRFDNIAKEGATVTIEEVNYDDCVRMAAAEAAKTEHGVMVQDTAWEGYEEIPSWIMQGYGTMVMEADQQLKEQGIERPTHVFVQAGVGSLAGAVVGYFAHKYKDNPPVMAVCEASAADCLYRSAMKADGSLVNV
;
A
#
# COMPACT_ATOMS: atom_id res chain seq x y z
N ALA A 1 -26.43 -4.90 14.72
CA ALA A 1 -25.52 -3.82 14.38
C ALA A 1 -25.61 -3.64 12.87
N GLY A 2 -26.12 -2.49 12.40
CA GLY A 2 -26.15 -2.18 10.97
C GLY A 2 -24.71 -2.10 10.48
N SER A 3 -24.38 -2.85 9.43
CA SER A 3 -23.09 -2.73 8.77
C SER A 3 -23.02 -1.35 8.15
N ASP A 4 -22.07 -0.54 8.59
CA ASP A 4 -21.75 0.71 7.91
C ASP A 4 -20.90 0.38 6.67
N ASP A 5 -21.57 0.12 5.54
CA ASP A 5 -20.92 -0.28 4.29
C ASP A 5 -20.10 0.84 3.64
N ARG A 6 -20.17 2.09 4.18
CA ARG A 6 -19.41 3.23 3.65
C ARG A 6 -17.91 2.99 3.62
N HIS A 7 -17.39 2.28 4.62
CA HIS A 7 -15.96 1.93 4.65
C HIS A 7 -15.57 0.87 3.61
N LEU A 8 -16.50 0.00 3.21
CA LEU A 8 -16.26 -0.99 2.17
C LEU A 8 -16.17 -0.33 0.78
N GLU A 9 -16.93 0.76 0.55
CA GLU A 9 -16.91 1.48 -0.73
C GLU A 9 -15.49 2.00 -1.07
N LEU A 10 -14.68 2.31 -0.07
CA LEU A 10 -13.28 2.67 -0.26
C LEU A 10 -12.53 1.66 -1.14
N MET A 11 -12.81 0.37 -0.94
CA MET A 11 -12.19 -0.75 -1.64
C MET A 11 -13.10 -1.36 -2.71
N SER A 12 -14.07 -0.59 -3.19
CA SER A 12 -14.92 -1.03 -4.31
C SER A 12 -14.09 -1.40 -5.54
N GLU A 13 -14.62 -2.31 -6.36
CA GLU A 13 -13.94 -2.70 -7.61
C GLU A 13 -13.66 -1.49 -8.50
N ALA A 14 -14.54 -0.49 -8.51
CA ALA A 14 -14.36 0.75 -9.28
C ALA A 14 -13.15 1.56 -8.80
N ASN A 15 -13.01 1.75 -7.49
CA ASN A 15 -11.88 2.48 -6.91
C ASN A 15 -10.55 1.73 -7.09
N VAL A 16 -10.55 0.41 -6.89
CA VAL A 16 -9.36 -0.44 -7.08
C VAL A 16 -8.97 -0.50 -8.57
N ARG A 17 -9.94 -0.48 -9.48
CA ARG A 17 -9.67 -0.43 -10.93
C ARG A 17 -8.94 0.84 -11.32
N LYS A 18 -9.29 2.01 -10.77
CA LYS A 18 -8.54 3.25 -11.00
C LYS A 18 -7.06 3.10 -10.60
N ALA A 19 -6.79 2.47 -9.45
CA ALA A 19 -5.43 2.21 -9.01
C ALA A 19 -4.71 1.20 -9.93
N ASN A 20 -5.38 0.16 -10.36
CA ASN A 20 -4.82 -0.84 -11.28
C ASN A 20 -4.47 -0.23 -12.64
N GLU A 21 -5.38 0.57 -13.25
CA GLU A 21 -5.11 1.25 -14.52
C GLU A 21 -3.97 2.29 -14.38
N PHE A 22 -3.91 3.01 -13.24
CA PHE A 22 -2.78 3.88 -12.94
C PHE A 22 -1.45 3.11 -12.95
N HIS A 23 -1.37 1.97 -12.25
CA HIS A 23 -0.14 1.17 -12.21
C HIS A 23 0.21 0.57 -13.57
N LYS A 24 -0.78 0.14 -14.36
CA LYS A 24 -0.59 -0.36 -15.72
C LYS A 24 0.01 0.69 -16.65
N SER A 25 -0.17 1.97 -16.37
CA SER A 25 0.41 3.05 -17.17
C SER A 25 1.93 3.18 -17.03
N PHE A 26 2.53 2.58 -15.99
CA PHE A 26 3.98 2.59 -15.79
C PHE A 26 4.68 1.59 -16.73
N PRO A 27 5.77 2.00 -17.43
CA PRO A 27 6.51 1.10 -18.31
C PRO A 27 7.08 -0.16 -17.61
N GLN A 28 7.27 -0.09 -16.30
CA GLN A 28 7.81 -1.19 -15.50
C GLN A 28 6.73 -2.13 -14.94
N TYR A 29 5.46 -1.82 -15.21
CA TYR A 29 4.37 -2.65 -14.70
C TYR A 29 4.36 -4.02 -15.38
N THR A 30 4.22 -5.03 -14.55
CA THR A 30 3.88 -6.39 -14.96
C THR A 30 2.95 -7.01 -13.92
N VAL A 31 2.03 -7.85 -14.36
CA VAL A 31 1.24 -8.66 -13.43
C VAL A 31 2.16 -9.63 -12.72
N THR A 32 2.14 -9.63 -11.39
CA THR A 32 2.98 -10.54 -10.60
C THR A 32 2.38 -11.96 -10.59
N PRO A 33 3.21 -13.01 -10.42
CA PRO A 33 2.70 -14.38 -10.46
C PRO A 33 1.70 -14.71 -9.35
N LEU A 34 0.71 -15.52 -9.67
CA LEU A 34 -0.09 -16.26 -8.70
C LEU A 34 0.39 -17.71 -8.69
N GLN A 35 1.26 -18.05 -7.75
CA GLN A 35 1.91 -19.35 -7.66
C GLN A 35 0.97 -20.41 -7.09
N LYS A 36 0.79 -21.52 -7.81
CA LYS A 36 0.05 -22.68 -7.31
C LYS A 36 0.96 -23.58 -6.47
N LEU A 37 0.66 -23.72 -5.19
CA LEU A 37 1.46 -24.51 -4.23
C LEU A 37 0.92 -25.92 -4.10
N SER A 38 1.03 -26.73 -5.17
CA SER A 38 0.41 -28.06 -5.24
C SER A 38 0.94 -29.03 -4.17
N ALA A 39 2.25 -29.03 -3.91
CA ALA A 39 2.85 -29.89 -2.89
C ALA A 39 2.33 -29.55 -1.47
N LEU A 40 2.21 -28.25 -1.15
CA LEU A 40 1.67 -27.81 0.13
C LEU A 40 0.18 -28.13 0.26
N ALA A 41 -0.59 -27.95 -0.81
CA ALA A 41 -2.01 -28.31 -0.84
C ALA A 41 -2.22 -29.81 -0.58
N SER A 42 -1.43 -30.66 -1.24
CA SER A 42 -1.46 -32.11 -1.01
C SER A 42 -1.07 -32.50 0.42
N TYR A 43 -0.01 -31.87 0.96
CA TYR A 43 0.44 -32.14 2.33
C TYR A 43 -0.62 -31.77 3.38
N LEU A 44 -1.34 -30.66 3.17
CA LEU A 44 -2.38 -30.19 4.08
C LEU A 44 -3.78 -30.81 3.82
N GLY A 45 -3.93 -31.64 2.78
CA GLY A 45 -5.20 -32.28 2.43
C GLY A 45 -6.27 -31.30 1.93
N VAL A 46 -5.88 -30.17 1.32
CA VAL A 46 -6.79 -29.20 0.73
C VAL A 46 -6.70 -29.21 -0.79
N LYS A 47 -7.76 -28.72 -1.48
CA LYS A 47 -7.85 -28.79 -2.94
C LYS A 47 -6.77 -27.98 -3.65
N ASN A 48 -6.62 -26.72 -3.28
CA ASN A 48 -5.62 -25.81 -3.88
C ASN A 48 -5.14 -24.78 -2.85
N ILE A 49 -3.88 -24.38 -2.99
CA ILE A 49 -3.31 -23.21 -2.31
C ILE A 49 -2.63 -22.36 -3.37
N TYR A 50 -2.88 -21.07 -3.34
CA TYR A 50 -2.26 -20.09 -4.20
C TYR A 50 -1.55 -19.02 -3.38
N CYS A 51 -0.42 -18.54 -3.87
CA CYS A 51 0.34 -17.45 -3.28
C CYS A 51 0.55 -16.34 -4.32
N LYS A 52 0.07 -15.13 -4.04
CA LYS A 52 0.37 -13.95 -4.86
C LYS A 52 1.79 -13.49 -4.54
N ASP A 53 2.68 -13.64 -5.49
CA ASP A 53 4.12 -13.42 -5.31
C ASP A 53 4.52 -11.99 -5.73
N GLU A 54 4.54 -11.08 -4.76
CA GLU A 54 4.89 -9.69 -4.96
C GLU A 54 6.42 -9.42 -5.00
N SER A 55 7.26 -10.45 -4.95
CA SER A 55 8.71 -10.29 -5.08
C SER A 55 9.14 -9.76 -6.46
N TYR A 56 8.26 -9.83 -7.46
CA TYR A 56 8.50 -9.31 -8.81
C TYR A 56 8.02 -7.88 -9.02
N ARG A 57 7.30 -7.28 -8.06
CA ARG A 57 6.64 -5.99 -8.24
C ARG A 57 7.65 -4.87 -8.54
N PHE A 58 7.57 -4.29 -9.73
CA PHE A 58 8.42 -3.18 -10.21
C PHE A 58 9.94 -3.38 -10.02
N GLY A 59 10.39 -4.62 -9.83
CA GLY A 59 11.79 -4.94 -9.52
C GLY A 59 12.23 -4.55 -8.10
N LEU A 60 11.28 -4.22 -7.21
CA LEU A 60 11.57 -3.76 -5.85
C LEU A 60 11.44 -4.88 -4.79
N ASN A 61 11.06 -6.09 -5.19
CA ASN A 61 10.88 -7.25 -4.31
C ASN A 61 9.84 -7.04 -3.19
N ALA A 62 8.88 -6.13 -3.40
CA ALA A 62 7.85 -5.82 -2.40
C ALA A 62 6.66 -5.08 -3.01
N PHE A 63 5.46 -5.31 -2.48
CA PHE A 63 4.20 -4.68 -2.92
C PHE A 63 4.04 -3.21 -2.49
N LYS A 64 4.80 -2.74 -1.52
CA LYS A 64 4.63 -1.42 -0.87
C LYS A 64 4.65 -0.23 -1.85
N VAL A 65 5.35 -0.37 -2.96
CA VAL A 65 5.37 0.64 -4.02
C VAL A 65 3.99 0.94 -4.61
N LEU A 66 3.08 -0.03 -4.65
CA LEU A 66 1.72 0.15 -5.15
C LEU A 66 0.97 1.23 -4.36
N GLY A 67 1.05 1.17 -3.03
CA GLY A 67 0.41 2.17 -2.16
C GLY A 67 1.05 3.56 -2.31
N GLY A 68 2.38 3.63 -2.18
CA GLY A 68 3.11 4.91 -2.24
C GLY A 68 2.95 5.62 -3.57
N SER A 69 3.07 4.92 -4.70
CA SER A 69 2.93 5.52 -6.03
C SER A 69 1.52 6.01 -6.30
N TYR A 70 0.49 5.22 -5.93
CA TYR A 70 -0.89 5.64 -6.13
C TYR A 70 -1.27 6.82 -5.25
N ALA A 71 -0.86 6.83 -3.97
CA ALA A 71 -1.12 7.96 -3.08
C ALA A 71 -0.48 9.26 -3.59
N MET A 72 0.76 9.20 -4.10
CA MET A 72 1.39 10.36 -4.74
C MET A 72 0.63 10.82 -5.99
N GLY A 73 0.24 9.90 -6.86
CA GLY A 73 -0.57 10.22 -8.04
C GLY A 73 -1.90 10.89 -7.67
N ARG A 74 -2.60 10.37 -6.65
CA ARG A 74 -3.85 10.93 -6.14
C ARG A 74 -3.66 12.32 -5.53
N TYR A 75 -2.56 12.53 -4.79
CA TYR A 75 -2.22 13.83 -4.25
C TYR A 75 -2.00 14.85 -5.38
N ILE A 76 -1.17 14.53 -6.37
CA ILE A 76 -0.93 15.41 -7.51
C ILE A 76 -2.24 15.70 -8.27
N ALA A 77 -3.06 14.66 -8.51
CA ALA A 77 -4.36 14.80 -9.18
C ALA A 77 -5.29 15.78 -8.44
N LYS A 78 -5.35 15.66 -7.11
CA LYS A 78 -6.13 16.56 -6.25
C LYS A 78 -5.66 18.01 -6.37
N GLU A 79 -4.36 18.24 -6.30
CA GLU A 79 -3.77 19.59 -6.37
C GLU A 79 -3.99 20.28 -7.73
N VAL A 80 -3.96 19.51 -8.84
CA VAL A 80 -4.23 20.05 -10.18
C VAL A 80 -5.71 19.98 -10.58
N GLY A 81 -6.60 19.54 -9.68
CA GLY A 81 -8.05 19.51 -9.91
C GLY A 81 -8.50 18.50 -10.98
N LYS A 82 -7.77 17.39 -11.15
CA LYS A 82 -8.07 16.34 -12.15
C LYS A 82 -8.42 14.99 -11.50
N ASP A 83 -9.15 14.13 -12.21
CA ASP A 83 -9.29 12.73 -11.77
C ASP A 83 -8.00 11.96 -12.09
N ILE A 84 -7.64 11.01 -11.24
CA ILE A 84 -6.41 10.20 -11.42
C ILE A 84 -6.42 9.42 -12.73
N SER A 85 -7.58 9.09 -13.30
CA SER A 85 -7.70 8.43 -14.60
C SER A 85 -7.23 9.30 -15.77
N GLU A 86 -7.17 10.62 -15.59
CA GLU A 86 -6.65 11.57 -16.58
C GLU A 86 -5.11 11.72 -16.49
N LEU A 87 -4.49 11.16 -15.46
CA LEU A 87 -3.08 11.31 -15.13
C LEU A 87 -2.30 9.98 -15.18
N PRO A 88 -2.26 9.28 -16.33
CA PRO A 88 -1.37 8.14 -16.48
C PRO A 88 0.09 8.55 -16.29
N TYR A 89 0.97 7.59 -16.07
CA TYR A 89 2.40 7.84 -15.83
C TYR A 89 3.03 8.83 -16.82
N ALA A 90 2.75 8.69 -18.12
CA ALA A 90 3.29 9.57 -19.14
C ALA A 90 2.91 11.03 -18.96
N VAL A 91 1.71 11.31 -18.43
CA VAL A 91 1.26 12.67 -18.10
C VAL A 91 1.90 13.13 -16.80
N LEU A 92 1.88 12.30 -15.74
CA LEU A 92 2.47 12.63 -14.44
C LEU A 92 3.97 12.91 -14.49
N SER A 93 4.69 12.24 -15.40
CA SER A 93 6.14 12.45 -15.59
C SER A 93 6.50 13.51 -16.62
N SER A 94 5.50 14.18 -17.23
CA SER A 94 5.73 15.16 -18.28
C SER A 94 6.24 16.51 -17.74
N ASP A 95 7.01 17.22 -18.57
CA ASP A 95 7.45 18.59 -18.25
C ASP A 95 6.28 19.54 -18.10
N LYS A 96 5.22 19.36 -18.91
CA LYS A 96 4.00 20.16 -18.81
C LYS A 96 3.36 20.07 -17.42
N LEU A 97 3.22 18.87 -16.87
CA LEU A 97 2.65 18.72 -15.53
C LEU A 97 3.60 19.25 -14.45
N ARG A 98 4.90 19.14 -14.67
CA ARG A 98 5.90 19.74 -13.76
C ARG A 98 5.82 21.27 -13.75
N GLU A 99 5.55 21.90 -14.86
CA GLU A 99 5.32 23.36 -14.94
C GLU A 99 4.00 23.75 -14.25
N GLU A 100 2.94 22.93 -14.39
CA GLU A 100 1.61 23.17 -13.80
C GLU A 100 1.61 22.93 -12.27
N PHE A 101 2.15 21.81 -11.82
CA PHE A 101 2.11 21.38 -10.42
C PHE A 101 3.32 21.86 -9.59
N GLY A 102 4.49 21.98 -10.22
CA GLY A 102 5.75 22.20 -9.52
C GLY A 102 6.38 20.91 -8.99
N GLN A 103 7.11 21.05 -7.88
CA GLN A 103 7.79 19.94 -7.24
C GLN A 103 7.43 19.85 -5.76
N ALA A 104 6.82 18.73 -5.36
CA ALA A 104 6.57 18.39 -3.97
C ALA A 104 7.73 17.57 -3.37
N THR A 105 7.83 17.61 -2.05
CA THR A 105 8.71 16.73 -1.27
C THR A 105 7.87 15.78 -0.44
N PHE A 106 7.96 14.49 -0.74
CA PHE A 106 7.23 13.45 -0.04
C PHE A 106 8.04 12.89 1.13
N PHE A 107 7.48 12.94 2.31
CA PHE A 107 8.11 12.51 3.55
C PHE A 107 7.51 11.18 4.02
N THR A 108 8.36 10.31 4.55
CA THR A 108 7.90 9.08 5.21
C THR A 108 8.90 8.60 6.26
N ALA A 109 8.41 7.81 7.21
CA ALA A 109 9.25 7.01 8.10
C ALA A 109 9.08 5.53 7.76
N THR A 110 10.19 4.76 7.81
CA THR A 110 10.18 3.36 7.42
C THR A 110 11.37 2.59 7.97
N ASP A 111 11.18 1.29 8.13
CA ASP A 111 12.26 0.34 8.34
C ASP A 111 12.75 -0.33 7.04
N GLY A 112 12.12 -0.01 5.86
CA GLY A 112 12.56 -0.59 4.59
C GLY A 112 11.64 -0.38 3.38
N ASN A 113 10.75 -1.34 3.11
CA ASN A 113 10.05 -1.45 1.81
C ASN A 113 9.10 -0.30 1.49
N HIS A 114 8.42 0.27 2.49
CA HIS A 114 7.53 1.41 2.27
C HIS A 114 8.33 2.63 1.78
N GLY A 115 9.39 3.00 2.50
CA GLY A 115 10.25 4.11 2.09
C GLY A 115 10.92 3.89 0.75
N ARG A 116 11.33 2.65 0.43
CA ARG A 116 11.87 2.33 -0.90
C ARG A 116 10.82 2.56 -1.99
N GLY A 117 9.58 2.13 -1.76
CA GLY A 117 8.46 2.36 -2.70
C GLY A 117 8.16 3.85 -2.89
N VAL A 118 8.15 4.63 -1.80
CA VAL A 118 7.97 6.09 -1.83
C VAL A 118 9.11 6.76 -2.60
N ALA A 119 10.37 6.43 -2.31
CA ALA A 119 11.53 6.98 -3.00
C ALA A 119 11.53 6.67 -4.50
N TRP A 120 11.23 5.41 -4.86
CA TRP A 120 11.13 4.98 -6.26
C TRP A 120 10.04 5.76 -7.00
N ALA A 121 8.84 5.87 -6.41
CA ALA A 121 7.73 6.58 -7.01
C ALA A 121 8.04 8.07 -7.19
N ALA A 122 8.56 8.73 -6.16
CA ALA A 122 8.94 10.14 -6.22
C ALA A 122 9.92 10.41 -7.38
N ARG A 123 11.00 9.62 -7.47
CA ARG A 123 11.95 9.74 -8.59
C ARG A 123 11.28 9.59 -9.96
N ARG A 124 10.40 8.61 -10.12
CA ARG A 124 9.70 8.35 -11.39
C ARG A 124 8.74 9.47 -11.78
N LEU A 125 8.14 10.11 -10.79
CA LEU A 125 7.20 11.22 -11.00
C LEU A 125 7.89 12.61 -10.98
N GLY A 126 9.24 12.66 -10.95
CA GLY A 126 10.00 13.91 -10.93
C GLY A 126 9.86 14.71 -9.62
N GLN A 127 9.50 14.03 -8.54
CA GLN A 127 9.30 14.58 -7.21
C GLN A 127 10.48 14.27 -6.29
N LYS A 128 10.53 14.90 -5.11
CA LYS A 128 11.52 14.62 -4.07
C LYS A 128 10.97 13.66 -3.02
N ALA A 129 11.87 12.90 -2.38
CA ALA A 129 11.52 12.07 -1.22
C ALA A 129 12.53 12.27 -0.09
N VAL A 130 12.02 12.36 1.13
CA VAL A 130 12.79 12.35 2.37
C VAL A 130 12.32 11.18 3.23
N VAL A 131 13.25 10.32 3.62
CA VAL A 131 12.95 9.08 4.33
C VAL A 131 13.71 9.05 5.65
N ARG A 132 12.97 8.99 6.76
CA ARG A 132 13.49 8.83 8.11
C ARG A 132 13.43 7.36 8.52
N MET A 133 14.55 6.81 8.97
CA MET A 133 14.65 5.41 9.38
C MET A 133 14.98 5.33 10.87
N PRO A 134 14.36 4.39 11.63
CA PRO A 134 14.61 4.27 13.05
C PRO A 134 15.97 3.65 13.33
N LYS A 135 16.44 3.84 14.55
CA LYS A 135 17.62 3.18 15.10
C LYS A 135 17.57 1.67 14.89
N GLY A 136 18.70 1.08 14.53
CA GLY A 136 18.83 -0.36 14.29
C GLY A 136 18.52 -0.78 12.86
N THR A 137 18.12 0.14 11.99
CA THR A 137 17.96 -0.15 10.55
C THR A 137 19.30 -0.55 9.94
N THR A 138 19.29 -1.61 9.11
CA THR A 138 20.50 -2.12 8.48
C THR A 138 20.98 -1.21 7.34
N LYS A 139 22.31 -1.18 7.15
CA LYS A 139 22.92 -0.44 6.03
C LYS A 139 22.36 -0.87 4.67
N THR A 140 22.06 -2.14 4.48
CA THR A 140 21.46 -2.65 3.23
C THR A 140 20.12 -2.00 2.92
N ARG A 141 19.24 -1.85 3.93
CA ARG A 141 17.94 -1.18 3.77
C ARG A 141 18.10 0.30 3.46
N PHE A 142 19.01 0.98 4.18
CA PHE A 142 19.37 2.37 3.90
C PHE A 142 19.85 2.56 2.47
N ASP A 143 20.84 1.77 2.04
CA ASP A 143 21.43 1.85 0.70
C ASP A 143 20.38 1.58 -0.40
N ASN A 144 19.45 0.66 -0.17
CA ASN A 144 18.37 0.36 -1.13
C ASN A 144 17.42 1.53 -1.33
N ILE A 145 17.15 2.33 -0.29
CA ILE A 145 16.31 3.53 -0.39
C ILE A 145 17.12 4.68 -1.02
N ALA A 146 18.35 4.89 -0.59
CA ALA A 146 19.22 5.96 -1.11
C ALA A 146 19.46 5.80 -2.62
N LYS A 147 19.62 4.56 -3.13
CA LYS A 147 19.74 4.27 -4.56
C LYS A 147 18.54 4.71 -5.38
N GLU A 148 17.36 4.80 -4.76
CA GLU A 148 16.16 5.33 -5.42
C GLU A 148 16.16 6.88 -5.49
N GLY A 149 17.17 7.56 -4.97
CA GLY A 149 17.37 9.01 -5.10
C GLY A 149 16.74 9.83 -3.98
N ALA A 150 16.27 9.21 -2.90
CA ALA A 150 15.75 9.91 -1.73
C ALA A 150 16.85 10.46 -0.83
N THR A 151 16.56 11.54 -0.11
CA THR A 151 17.33 11.94 1.07
C THR A 151 16.96 11.01 2.23
N VAL A 152 17.91 10.23 2.72
CA VAL A 152 17.68 9.19 3.73
C VAL A 152 18.54 9.44 4.94
N THR A 153 17.99 9.27 6.14
CA THR A 153 18.73 9.32 7.39
C THR A 153 18.32 8.18 8.32
N ILE A 154 19.26 7.71 9.14
CA ILE A 154 18.95 6.82 10.27
C ILE A 154 19.01 7.69 11.52
N GLU A 155 17.90 7.73 12.23
CA GLU A 155 17.73 8.54 13.44
C GLU A 155 17.99 7.68 14.69
N GLU A 156 18.53 8.29 15.75
CA GLU A 156 18.79 7.61 17.04
C GLU A 156 17.50 7.47 17.90
N VAL A 157 16.35 7.24 17.27
CA VAL A 157 15.04 7.15 17.90
C VAL A 157 14.29 5.91 17.42
N ASN A 158 13.15 5.59 18.06
CA ASN A 158 12.26 4.51 17.65
C ASN A 158 11.45 4.88 16.39
N TYR A 159 10.66 3.92 15.90
CA TYR A 159 9.85 4.09 14.68
C TYR A 159 8.81 5.21 14.82
N ASP A 160 8.08 5.27 15.94
CA ASP A 160 7.01 6.26 16.15
C ASP A 160 7.57 7.70 16.23
N ASP A 161 8.74 7.86 16.83
CA ASP A 161 9.44 9.14 16.84
C ASP A 161 9.87 9.54 15.42
N CYS A 162 10.35 8.60 14.61
CA CYS A 162 10.65 8.86 13.20
C CYS A 162 9.41 9.33 12.42
N VAL A 163 8.26 8.72 12.66
CA VAL A 163 6.97 9.14 12.04
C VAL A 163 6.66 10.57 12.45
N ARG A 164 6.75 10.90 13.75
CA ARG A 164 6.52 12.27 14.25
C ARG A 164 7.50 13.28 13.64
N MET A 165 8.78 12.92 13.54
CA MET A 165 9.80 13.77 12.91
C MET A 165 9.49 14.03 11.43
N ALA A 166 9.18 12.99 10.66
CA ALA A 166 8.84 13.12 9.25
C ALA A 166 7.58 13.98 9.04
N ALA A 167 6.54 13.79 9.86
CA ALA A 167 5.31 14.59 9.80
C ALA A 167 5.57 16.06 10.14
N ALA A 168 6.36 16.34 11.18
CA ALA A 168 6.70 17.70 11.59
C ALA A 168 7.56 18.42 10.55
N GLU A 169 8.44 17.70 9.84
CA GLU A 169 9.27 18.26 8.76
C GLU A 169 8.42 18.51 7.50
N ALA A 170 7.53 17.59 7.14
CA ALA A 170 6.60 17.78 6.05
C ALA A 170 5.75 19.04 6.25
N ALA A 171 5.22 19.25 7.45
CA ALA A 171 4.39 20.41 7.77
C ALA A 171 5.13 21.77 7.69
N LYS A 172 6.46 21.77 7.80
CA LYS A 172 7.32 22.97 7.73
C LYS A 172 7.92 23.20 6.35
N THR A 173 7.84 22.21 5.47
CA THR A 173 8.43 22.25 4.14
C THR A 173 7.38 22.76 3.15
N GLU A 174 7.73 23.75 2.35
CA GLU A 174 6.88 24.21 1.25
C GLU A 174 6.61 23.04 0.30
N HIS A 175 5.35 22.76 0.01
CA HIS A 175 4.90 21.58 -0.73
C HIS A 175 5.38 20.25 -0.12
N GLY A 176 5.55 20.21 1.21
CA GLY A 176 5.87 18.98 1.96
C GLY A 176 4.61 18.13 2.18
N VAL A 177 4.71 16.83 1.89
CA VAL A 177 3.57 15.89 1.98
C VAL A 177 4.00 14.64 2.73
N MET A 178 3.31 14.32 3.82
CA MET A 178 3.50 13.03 4.51
C MET A 178 2.85 11.90 3.70
N VAL A 179 3.59 10.83 3.44
CA VAL A 179 3.08 9.60 2.80
C VAL A 179 3.41 8.41 3.70
N GLN A 180 2.54 8.15 4.66
CA GLN A 180 2.67 7.09 5.65
C GLN A 180 1.52 6.11 5.51
N ASP A 181 1.79 4.82 5.70
CA ASP A 181 0.80 3.74 5.56
C ASP A 181 0.05 3.40 6.87
N THR A 182 0.23 4.22 7.90
CA THR A 182 -0.53 4.18 9.16
C THR A 182 -1.43 5.39 9.24
N ALA A 183 -2.72 5.19 9.54
CA ALA A 183 -3.67 6.28 9.75
C ALA A 183 -3.68 6.75 11.21
N TRP A 184 -4.00 8.04 11.41
CA TRP A 184 -4.32 8.64 12.70
C TRP A 184 -5.38 9.72 12.51
N GLU A 185 -5.94 10.23 13.58
CA GLU A 185 -6.97 11.28 13.53
C GLU A 185 -6.49 12.49 12.71
N GLY A 186 -7.24 12.84 11.66
CA GLY A 186 -6.91 13.89 10.71
C GLY A 186 -5.92 13.50 9.60
N TYR A 187 -5.45 12.25 9.59
CA TYR A 187 -4.60 11.71 8.54
C TYR A 187 -5.12 10.35 8.05
N GLU A 188 -6.25 10.36 7.36
CA GLU A 188 -6.90 9.14 6.83
C GLU A 188 -6.92 9.11 5.29
N GLU A 189 -6.86 10.27 4.63
CA GLU A 189 -7.02 10.35 3.18
C GLU A 189 -5.87 9.64 2.43
N ILE A 190 -4.62 9.96 2.76
CA ILE A 190 -3.45 9.33 2.13
C ILE A 190 -3.34 7.83 2.44
N PRO A 191 -3.51 7.36 3.70
CA PRO A 191 -3.62 5.94 3.99
C PRO A 191 -4.72 5.22 3.21
N SER A 192 -5.87 5.86 2.99
CA SER A 192 -6.94 5.32 2.17
C SER A 192 -6.52 5.13 0.71
N TRP A 193 -5.80 6.07 0.13
CA TRP A 193 -5.24 5.92 -1.21
C TRP A 193 -4.15 4.85 -1.28
N ILE A 194 -3.33 4.71 -0.23
CA ILE A 194 -2.35 3.62 -0.12
C ILE A 194 -3.06 2.27 -0.15
N MET A 195 -4.16 2.11 0.60
CA MET A 195 -4.97 0.89 0.57
C MET A 195 -5.54 0.60 -0.82
N GLN A 196 -6.09 1.61 -1.50
CA GLN A 196 -6.57 1.48 -2.88
C GLN A 196 -5.45 1.04 -3.83
N GLY A 197 -4.25 1.59 -3.67
CA GLY A 197 -3.07 1.18 -4.41
C GLY A 197 -2.73 -0.30 -4.22
N TYR A 198 -2.79 -0.81 -2.98
CA TYR A 198 -2.60 -2.24 -2.67
C TYR A 198 -3.69 -3.12 -3.30
N GLY A 199 -4.87 -2.58 -3.56
CA GLY A 199 -5.96 -3.24 -4.27
C GLY A 199 -5.55 -3.78 -5.64
N THR A 200 -4.57 -3.18 -6.30
CA THR A 200 -4.05 -3.66 -7.59
C THR A 200 -3.63 -5.13 -7.52
N MET A 201 -2.82 -5.53 -6.52
CA MET A 201 -2.38 -6.92 -6.40
C MET A 201 -3.56 -7.85 -6.07
N VAL A 202 -4.55 -7.38 -5.31
CA VAL A 202 -5.74 -8.17 -4.94
C VAL A 202 -6.62 -8.41 -6.16
N MET A 203 -6.86 -7.38 -6.98
CA MET A 203 -7.60 -7.48 -8.23
C MET A 203 -6.90 -8.41 -9.22
N GLU A 204 -5.58 -8.32 -9.35
CA GLU A 204 -4.80 -9.24 -10.18
C GLU A 204 -4.96 -10.69 -9.71
N ALA A 205 -4.84 -10.95 -8.41
CA ALA A 205 -4.98 -12.30 -7.85
C ALA A 205 -6.38 -12.87 -8.11
N ASP A 206 -7.43 -12.07 -7.92
CA ASP A 206 -8.81 -12.48 -8.17
C ASP A 206 -9.04 -12.81 -9.67
N GLN A 207 -8.49 -11.99 -10.56
CA GLN A 207 -8.56 -12.24 -11.99
C GLN A 207 -7.81 -13.53 -12.37
N GLN A 208 -6.60 -13.72 -11.86
CA GLN A 208 -5.78 -14.91 -12.11
C GLN A 208 -6.44 -16.20 -11.58
N LEU A 209 -7.18 -16.14 -10.47
CA LEU A 209 -7.99 -17.25 -9.97
C LEU A 209 -9.10 -17.61 -10.96
N LYS A 210 -9.81 -16.61 -11.50
CA LYS A 210 -10.88 -16.82 -12.49
C LYS A 210 -10.36 -17.44 -13.80
N GLU A 211 -9.19 -17.01 -14.25
CA GLU A 211 -8.51 -17.60 -15.41
C GLU A 211 -8.18 -19.10 -15.21
N GLN A 212 -8.09 -19.55 -13.94
CA GLN A 212 -7.92 -20.94 -13.57
C GLN A 212 -9.24 -21.67 -13.24
N GLY A 213 -10.40 -21.07 -13.56
CA GLY A 213 -11.73 -21.63 -13.29
C GLY A 213 -12.13 -21.60 -11.81
N ILE A 214 -11.52 -20.72 -11.03
CA ILE A 214 -11.87 -20.53 -9.61
C ILE A 214 -12.63 -19.21 -9.47
N GLU A 215 -13.94 -19.30 -9.33
CA GLU A 215 -14.82 -18.14 -9.25
C GLU A 215 -14.55 -17.27 -8.03
N ARG A 216 -14.18 -17.89 -6.91
CA ARG A 216 -13.94 -17.23 -5.62
C ARG A 216 -13.01 -18.07 -4.74
N PRO A 217 -12.05 -17.47 -4.00
CA PRO A 217 -11.33 -18.18 -2.96
C PRO A 217 -12.29 -18.52 -1.80
N THR A 218 -12.09 -19.64 -1.13
CA THR A 218 -12.84 -19.98 0.08
C THR A 218 -12.24 -19.31 1.32
N HIS A 219 -10.93 -19.21 1.36
CA HIS A 219 -10.16 -18.61 2.44
C HIS A 219 -9.08 -17.71 1.86
N VAL A 220 -8.81 -16.60 2.52
CA VAL A 220 -7.73 -15.68 2.20
C VAL A 220 -6.92 -15.40 3.45
N PHE A 221 -5.63 -15.64 3.39
CA PHE A 221 -4.67 -15.35 4.45
C PHE A 221 -3.87 -14.10 4.07
N VAL A 222 -3.79 -13.14 4.97
CA VAL A 222 -3.04 -11.90 4.76
C VAL A 222 -2.34 -11.50 6.05
N GLN A 223 -1.07 -11.11 5.93
CA GLN A 223 -0.32 -10.59 7.07
C GLN A 223 -0.72 -9.15 7.37
N ALA A 224 -0.60 -8.78 8.65
CA ALA A 224 -0.80 -7.41 9.10
C ALA A 224 0.37 -6.95 9.99
N GLY A 225 0.78 -5.70 9.77
CA GLY A 225 1.54 -4.89 10.69
C GLY A 225 0.65 -3.72 11.10
N VAL A 226 0.77 -2.57 10.41
CA VAL A 226 -0.07 -1.37 10.66
C VAL A 226 -1.51 -1.47 10.14
N GLY A 227 -1.88 -2.55 9.45
CA GLY A 227 -3.25 -2.83 9.01
C GLY A 227 -3.60 -2.48 7.56
N SER A 228 -2.90 -1.58 6.89
CA SER A 228 -3.29 -1.09 5.55
C SER A 228 -3.36 -2.20 4.49
N LEU A 229 -2.44 -3.17 4.50
CA LEU A 229 -2.50 -4.31 3.60
C LEU A 229 -3.71 -5.20 3.89
N ALA A 230 -3.89 -5.55 5.16
CA ALA A 230 -5.03 -6.38 5.58
C ALA A 230 -6.35 -5.69 5.25
N GLY A 231 -6.47 -4.39 5.54
CA GLY A 231 -7.63 -3.59 5.20
C GLY A 231 -7.93 -3.55 3.70
N ALA A 232 -6.90 -3.43 2.85
CA ALA A 232 -7.07 -3.48 1.40
C ALA A 232 -7.60 -4.83 0.91
N VAL A 233 -7.01 -5.93 1.39
CA VAL A 233 -7.38 -7.30 0.98
C VAL A 233 -8.78 -7.65 1.49
N VAL A 234 -9.03 -7.43 2.78
CA VAL A 234 -10.34 -7.69 3.41
C VAL A 234 -11.41 -6.83 2.75
N GLY A 235 -11.17 -5.52 2.61
CA GLY A 235 -12.15 -4.59 2.04
C GLY A 235 -12.52 -4.95 0.61
N TYR A 236 -11.55 -5.27 -0.25
CA TYR A 236 -11.83 -5.66 -1.62
C TYR A 236 -12.69 -6.93 -1.72
N PHE A 237 -12.31 -8.00 -1.02
CA PHE A 237 -13.07 -9.24 -1.08
C PHE A 237 -14.44 -9.14 -0.39
N ALA A 238 -14.54 -8.41 0.71
CA ALA A 238 -15.82 -8.15 1.39
C ALA A 238 -16.77 -7.33 0.50
N HIS A 239 -16.27 -6.29 -0.18
CA HIS A 239 -17.09 -5.51 -1.12
C HIS A 239 -17.51 -6.34 -2.33
N LYS A 240 -16.56 -7.06 -2.95
CA LYS A 240 -16.82 -7.80 -4.20
C LYS A 240 -17.74 -9.00 -4.01
N TYR A 241 -17.57 -9.71 -2.92
CA TYR A 241 -18.31 -10.95 -2.62
C TYR A 241 -19.23 -10.80 -1.41
N LYS A 242 -19.84 -9.62 -1.23
CA LYS A 242 -20.61 -9.24 -0.04
C LYS A 242 -21.67 -10.26 0.40
N ASP A 243 -22.29 -10.97 -0.56
CA ASP A 243 -23.32 -11.99 -0.28
C ASP A 243 -22.71 -13.34 0.14
N ASN A 244 -21.43 -13.58 -0.20
CA ASN A 244 -20.71 -14.80 0.13
C ASN A 244 -19.20 -14.53 0.17
N PRO A 245 -18.70 -13.72 1.12
CA PRO A 245 -17.28 -13.40 1.20
C PRO A 245 -16.46 -14.63 1.57
N PRO A 246 -15.17 -14.70 1.14
CA PRO A 246 -14.27 -15.72 1.66
C PRO A 246 -14.03 -15.54 3.16
N VAL A 247 -13.64 -16.61 3.84
CA VAL A 247 -13.13 -16.49 5.21
C VAL A 247 -11.81 -15.73 5.16
N MET A 248 -11.74 -14.62 5.87
CA MET A 248 -10.54 -13.77 5.93
C MET A 248 -9.74 -14.08 7.20
N ALA A 249 -8.51 -14.54 7.04
CA ALA A 249 -7.59 -14.78 8.14
C ALA A 249 -6.48 -13.72 8.13
N VAL A 250 -6.57 -12.77 9.05
CA VAL A 250 -5.52 -11.77 9.26
C VAL A 250 -4.48 -12.34 10.21
N CYS A 251 -3.22 -12.38 9.77
CA CYS A 251 -2.10 -12.96 10.51
C CYS A 251 -1.21 -11.86 11.07
N GLU A 252 -1.10 -11.78 12.39
CA GLU A 252 -0.24 -10.82 13.09
C GLU A 252 0.89 -11.52 13.82
N ALA A 253 1.99 -10.81 14.05
CA ALA A 253 3.02 -11.26 14.97
C ALA A 253 2.48 -11.19 16.40
N SER A 254 2.71 -12.23 17.21
CA SER A 254 2.23 -12.27 18.60
C SER A 254 2.77 -11.14 19.50
N ALA A 255 3.88 -10.51 19.10
CA ALA A 255 4.45 -9.36 19.78
C ALA A 255 3.94 -8.00 19.24
N ALA A 256 3.03 -8.01 18.23
CA ALA A 256 2.48 -6.81 17.60
C ALA A 256 1.06 -7.12 17.07
N ASP A 257 0.18 -7.56 17.96
CA ASP A 257 -1.15 -8.10 17.70
C ASP A 257 -2.27 -7.06 17.92
N CYS A 258 -2.06 -5.83 17.46
CA CYS A 258 -2.97 -4.70 17.68
C CYS A 258 -4.37 -4.93 17.11
N LEU A 259 -4.51 -5.56 15.95
CA LEU A 259 -5.82 -5.83 15.35
C LEU A 259 -6.58 -6.90 16.15
N TYR A 260 -5.90 -7.97 16.55
CA TYR A 260 -6.50 -9.00 17.40
C TYR A 260 -7.00 -8.42 18.72
N ARG A 261 -6.17 -7.64 19.42
CA ARG A 261 -6.56 -7.01 20.69
C ARG A 261 -7.69 -6.01 20.51
N SER A 262 -7.68 -5.23 19.44
CA SER A 262 -8.78 -4.30 19.12
C SER A 262 -10.09 -5.05 18.84
N ALA A 263 -10.03 -6.16 18.09
CA ALA A 263 -11.19 -7.01 17.84
C ALA A 263 -11.74 -7.64 19.13
N MET A 264 -10.87 -8.06 20.05
CA MET A 264 -11.28 -8.64 21.34
C MET A 264 -11.98 -7.65 22.25
N LYS A 265 -11.74 -6.35 22.15
CA LYS A 265 -12.49 -5.33 22.87
C LYS A 265 -13.95 -5.22 22.43
N ALA A 266 -14.24 -5.54 21.17
CA ALA A 266 -15.58 -5.55 20.57
C ALA A 266 -16.39 -4.22 20.71
N ASP A 267 -15.73 -3.11 21.06
CA ASP A 267 -16.34 -1.77 21.24
C ASP A 267 -15.95 -0.79 20.13
N GLY A 268 -15.13 -1.26 19.15
CA GLY A 268 -14.60 -0.45 18.05
C GLY A 268 -13.38 0.39 18.41
N SER A 269 -12.89 0.34 19.66
CA SER A 269 -11.70 1.07 20.07
C SER A 269 -10.42 0.37 19.59
N LEU A 270 -9.41 1.18 19.26
CA LEU A 270 -8.10 0.68 18.87
C LEU A 270 -7.24 0.40 20.10
N VAL A 271 -6.40 -0.62 20.00
CA VAL A 271 -5.38 -0.96 21.00
C VAL A 271 -3.99 -0.72 20.40
N ASN A 272 -3.20 0.09 21.09
CA ASN A 272 -1.78 0.24 20.79
C ASN A 272 -0.99 -0.90 21.46
N VAL A 273 0.03 -1.44 20.77
CA VAL A 273 0.93 -2.49 21.25
C VAL A 273 2.39 -2.07 21.08
#